data_e5e86b6d5527dad1dda538a35b592bd9
#
_entry.id   e5e86b6d5527dad1dda538a35b592bd9
#
_cell.length_a   1.000
_cell.length_b   1.000
_cell.length_c   1.000
_cell.angle_alpha   90.00
_cell.angle_beta   90.00
_cell.angle_gamma   90.00
#
_symmetry.space_group_name_H-M   'P 1'
#
loop_
_entity.id
_entity.type
_entity.pdbx_description
1 polymer ?
#
loop_
_entity_poly.entity_id
_entity_poly.type
_entity_poly.pdbx_seq_one_letter_code
_entity_poly.pdbx_strand_id
1 'polypeptide(L)'
;MGERVVILGVGLHPFGRHPEKSVGELARVAALGALKDAGVEFKDIQAGFCGHVVQGVGAGLRTFGEVGLTGIPITNVELACASSSRAAMLAADAISGGIYDLAMVIGVEKMERVLLSGVGGAEEIGRAHV
;
A
#
# COMPACT_ATOMS: atom_id res chain seq x y z
N MET A 1 13.84 -20.20 -13.16
CA MET A 1 13.89 -19.60 -11.82
C MET A 1 13.89 -18.09 -11.96
N GLY A 2 13.08 -17.40 -11.15
CA GLY A 2 13.02 -15.94 -11.16
C GLY A 2 14.23 -15.29 -10.51
N GLU A 3 14.36 -13.98 -10.72
CA GLU A 3 15.39 -13.17 -10.08
C GLU A 3 15.22 -13.14 -8.55
N ARG A 4 16.34 -12.99 -7.85
CA ARG A 4 16.32 -12.81 -6.40
C ARG A 4 15.80 -11.41 -6.06
N VAL A 5 14.78 -11.35 -5.21
CA VAL A 5 14.17 -10.10 -4.74
C VAL A 5 14.70 -9.74 -3.36
N VAL A 6 15.01 -8.48 -3.16
CA VAL A 6 15.49 -7.95 -1.88
C VAL A 6 14.67 -6.72 -1.48
N ILE A 7 14.59 -6.45 -0.19
CA ILE A 7 14.04 -5.19 0.35
C ILE A 7 15.20 -4.21 0.47
N LEU A 8 15.14 -3.10 -0.26
CA LEU A 8 16.19 -2.08 -0.26
C LEU A 8 16.04 -1.08 0.87
N GLY A 9 14.82 -0.76 1.27
CA GLY A 9 14.56 0.22 2.31
C GLY A 9 13.17 0.09 2.88
N VAL A 10 13.03 0.56 4.10
CA VAL A 10 11.78 0.55 4.86
C VAL A 10 11.50 1.92 5.45
N GLY A 11 10.22 2.23 5.61
CA GLY A 11 9.75 3.46 6.23
C GLY A 11 8.43 3.25 6.93
N LEU A 12 8.19 4.02 7.97
CA LEU A 12 7.02 3.90 8.82
C LEU A 12 6.57 5.27 9.29
N HIS A 13 5.25 5.52 9.25
CA HIS A 13 4.63 6.55 10.04
C HIS A 13 4.22 5.94 11.38
N PRO A 14 4.46 6.61 12.53
CA PRO A 14 4.02 6.08 13.83
C PRO A 14 2.53 5.78 13.85
N PHE A 15 2.17 4.60 14.35
CA PHE A 15 0.77 4.22 14.51
C PHE A 15 0.11 5.05 15.60
N GLY A 16 -1.15 5.38 15.41
CA GLY A 16 -1.91 6.16 16.36
C GLY A 16 -3.10 6.85 15.71
N ARG A 17 -3.70 7.76 16.47
CA ARG A 17 -4.82 8.58 16.02
C ARG A 17 -4.27 9.90 15.48
N HIS A 18 -4.49 10.13 14.21
CA HIS A 18 -4.05 11.33 13.49
C HIS A 18 -5.24 11.97 12.76
N PRO A 19 -6.22 12.52 13.49
CA PRO A 19 -7.44 13.05 12.88
C PRO A 19 -7.17 14.20 11.91
N GLU A 20 -6.09 14.94 12.13
CA GLU A 20 -5.67 16.09 11.32
C GLU A 20 -4.96 15.71 10.01
N LYS A 21 -4.55 14.44 9.85
CA LYS A 21 -3.81 13.98 8.68
C LYS A 21 -4.69 13.17 7.74
N SER A 22 -4.55 13.39 6.45
CA SER A 22 -5.12 12.52 5.42
C SER A 22 -4.37 11.19 5.33
N VAL A 23 -5.00 10.20 4.73
CA VAL A 23 -4.36 8.92 4.41
C VAL A 23 -3.11 9.11 3.56
N GLY A 24 -3.17 10.01 2.57
CA GLY A 24 -2.03 10.32 1.72
C GLY A 24 -0.86 10.91 2.49
N GLU A 25 -1.13 11.81 3.45
CA GLU A 25 -0.09 12.39 4.30
C GLU A 25 0.59 11.34 5.19
N LEU A 26 -0.18 10.42 5.76
CA LEU A 26 0.38 9.29 6.53
C LEU A 26 1.29 8.42 5.66
N ALA A 27 0.81 8.05 4.49
CA ALA A 27 1.56 7.25 3.54
C ALA A 27 2.82 7.95 3.03
N ARG A 28 2.74 9.26 2.78
CA ARG A 28 3.88 10.07 2.33
C ARG A 28 5.06 10.00 3.29
N VAL A 29 4.82 10.11 4.57
CA VAL A 29 5.88 10.03 5.60
C VAL A 29 6.58 8.68 5.54
N ALA A 30 5.83 7.59 5.49
CA ALA A 30 6.39 6.24 5.38
C ALA A 30 7.16 6.04 4.07
N ALA A 31 6.58 6.48 2.95
CA ALA A 31 7.20 6.36 1.63
C ALA A 31 8.52 7.13 1.51
N LEU A 32 8.54 8.38 1.97
CA LEU A 32 9.77 9.19 1.98
C LEU A 32 10.84 8.57 2.88
N GLY A 33 10.43 7.99 4.02
CA GLY A 33 11.32 7.24 4.89
C GLY A 33 11.96 6.05 4.18
N ALA A 34 11.16 5.27 3.48
CA ALA A 34 11.63 4.10 2.71
C ALA A 34 12.59 4.50 1.57
N LEU A 35 12.27 5.56 0.83
CA LEU A 35 13.15 6.08 -0.23
C LEU A 35 14.51 6.54 0.32
N LYS A 36 14.48 7.25 1.44
CA LYS A 36 15.71 7.70 2.12
C LYS A 36 16.55 6.51 2.60
N ASP A 37 15.92 5.52 3.22
CA ASP A 37 16.59 4.31 3.70
C ASP A 37 17.20 3.50 2.55
N ALA A 38 16.47 3.38 1.44
CA ALA A 38 16.94 2.71 0.23
C ALA A 38 18.04 3.48 -0.52
N GLY A 39 18.14 4.79 -0.33
CA GLY A 39 19.06 5.64 -1.10
C GLY A 39 18.64 5.83 -2.56
N VAL A 40 17.33 5.80 -2.83
CA VAL A 40 16.77 5.99 -4.19
C VAL A 40 15.77 7.14 -4.20
N GLU A 41 15.49 7.67 -5.38
CA GLU A 41 14.48 8.71 -5.57
C GLU A 41 13.16 8.10 -6.07
N PHE A 42 12.06 8.78 -5.85
CA PHE A 42 10.75 8.32 -6.31
C PHE A 42 10.68 8.15 -7.84
N LYS A 43 11.42 8.95 -8.60
CA LYS A 43 11.52 8.81 -10.07
C LYS A 43 12.10 7.47 -10.53
N ASP A 44 12.83 6.77 -9.65
CA ASP A 44 13.42 5.46 -9.95
C ASP A 44 12.43 4.32 -9.76
N ILE A 45 11.32 4.57 -9.07
CA ILE A 45 10.26 3.58 -8.84
C ILE A 45 9.48 3.35 -10.14
N GLN A 46 9.37 2.09 -10.53
CA GLN A 46 8.72 1.68 -11.79
C GLN A 46 7.26 1.27 -11.63
N ALA A 47 6.86 0.86 -10.43
CA ALA A 47 5.49 0.46 -10.12
C ALA A 47 5.19 0.66 -8.63
N GLY A 48 3.93 0.95 -8.31
CA GLY A 48 3.42 1.09 -6.96
C GLY A 48 2.35 0.05 -6.64
N PHE A 49 2.42 -0.52 -5.45
CA PHE A 49 1.42 -1.45 -4.93
C PHE A 49 0.91 -0.92 -3.60
N CYS A 50 -0.40 -0.72 -3.49
CA CYS A 50 -1.04 -0.15 -2.30
C CYS A 50 -1.97 -1.17 -1.64
N GLY A 51 -1.63 -1.57 -0.42
CA GLY A 51 -2.51 -2.39 0.42
C GLY A 51 -3.38 -1.51 1.31
N HIS A 52 -4.70 -1.69 1.23
CA HIS A 52 -5.67 -0.99 2.06
C HIS A 52 -6.97 -1.79 2.14
N VAL A 53 -7.86 -1.44 3.04
CA VAL A 53 -9.19 -2.08 3.20
C VAL A 53 -10.31 -1.07 2.94
N VAL A 54 -10.39 -0.01 3.73
CA VAL A 54 -11.56 0.90 3.73
C VAL A 54 -11.28 2.28 3.13
N GLN A 55 -10.17 2.47 2.44
CA GLN A 55 -9.78 3.78 1.91
C GLN A 55 -10.50 4.14 0.59
N GLY A 56 -11.32 3.24 0.08
CA GLY A 56 -12.17 3.48 -1.08
C GLY A 56 -11.46 3.43 -2.43
N VAL A 57 -12.21 3.73 -3.47
CA VAL A 57 -11.75 3.70 -4.86
C VAL A 57 -10.58 4.67 -5.07
N GLY A 58 -9.55 4.20 -5.74
CA GLY A 58 -8.39 5.03 -6.09
C GLY A 58 -7.46 5.35 -4.91
N ALA A 59 -7.51 4.57 -3.83
CA ALA A 59 -6.66 4.78 -2.66
C ALA A 59 -5.17 4.85 -3.02
N GLY A 60 -4.69 3.94 -3.86
CA GLY A 60 -3.31 3.92 -4.32
C GLY A 60 -2.91 5.18 -5.09
N LEU A 61 -3.78 5.67 -5.97
CA LEU A 61 -3.53 6.91 -6.71
C LEU A 61 -3.35 8.11 -5.77
N ARG A 62 -4.22 8.24 -4.77
CA ARG A 62 -4.10 9.32 -3.76
C ARG A 62 -2.84 9.15 -2.92
N THR A 63 -2.56 7.93 -2.51
CA THR A 63 -1.41 7.60 -1.66
C THR A 63 -0.08 7.89 -2.38
N PHE A 64 0.11 7.35 -3.58
CA PHE A 64 1.32 7.58 -4.37
C PHE A 64 1.39 9.01 -4.90
N GLY A 65 0.25 9.64 -5.20
CA GLY A 65 0.18 11.03 -5.65
C GLY A 65 0.75 12.04 -4.65
N GLU A 66 0.66 11.74 -3.35
CA GLU A 66 1.29 12.56 -2.29
C GLU A 66 2.82 12.40 -2.25
N VAL A 67 3.36 11.34 -2.83
CA VAL A 67 4.81 11.13 -2.92
C VAL A 67 5.38 11.79 -4.16
N GLY A 68 4.70 11.64 -5.30
CA GLY A 68 5.09 12.25 -6.56
C GLY A 68 4.21 11.81 -7.72
N LEU A 69 4.36 12.47 -8.85
CA LEU A 69 3.60 12.23 -10.08
C LEU A 69 4.56 11.82 -11.20
N THR A 70 4.77 10.54 -11.36
CA THR A 70 5.69 9.96 -12.36
C THR A 70 5.01 9.11 -13.43
N GLY A 71 3.68 8.94 -13.32
CA GLY A 71 2.90 8.13 -14.27
C GLY A 71 3.12 6.62 -14.16
N ILE A 72 3.67 6.14 -13.07
CA ILE A 72 3.88 4.70 -12.85
C ILE A 72 2.56 3.95 -12.70
N PRO A 73 2.51 2.67 -13.10
CA PRO A 73 1.35 1.82 -12.82
C PRO A 73 1.14 1.67 -11.32
N ILE A 74 -0.10 1.81 -10.88
CA ILE A 74 -0.50 1.65 -9.48
C ILE A 74 -1.50 0.50 -9.38
N THR A 75 -1.25 -0.42 -8.47
CA THR A 75 -2.15 -1.55 -8.17
C THR A 75 -2.67 -1.43 -6.74
N ASN A 76 -4.00 -1.41 -6.59
CA ASN A 76 -4.66 -1.52 -5.29
C ASN A 76 -4.85 -2.99 -4.93
N VAL A 77 -4.57 -3.33 -3.68
CA VAL A 77 -4.69 -4.70 -3.16
C VAL A 77 -5.53 -4.68 -1.90
N GLU A 78 -6.59 -5.47 -1.88
CA GLU A 78 -7.41 -5.68 -0.70
C GLU A 78 -7.48 -7.17 -0.39
N LEU A 79 -7.10 -7.54 0.82
CA LEU A 79 -7.19 -8.89 1.38
C LEU A 79 -7.33 -8.78 2.91
N ALA A 80 -8.26 -7.96 3.36
CA ALA A 80 -8.47 -7.66 4.77
C ALA A 80 -7.13 -7.31 5.47
N CYS A 81 -6.84 -7.91 6.63
CA CYS A 81 -5.61 -7.64 7.39
C CYS A 81 -4.31 -8.02 6.64
N ALA A 82 -4.40 -8.83 5.60
CA ALA A 82 -3.26 -9.29 4.79
C ALA A 82 -3.04 -8.44 3.51
N SER A 83 -3.74 -7.32 3.34
CA SER A 83 -3.68 -6.51 2.13
C SER A 83 -2.26 -6.07 1.78
N SER A 84 -1.52 -5.54 2.74
CA SER A 84 -0.15 -5.06 2.50
C SER A 84 0.84 -6.21 2.27
N SER A 85 0.67 -7.33 2.96
CA SER A 85 1.49 -8.53 2.72
C SER A 85 1.26 -9.07 1.31
N ARG A 86 0.00 -9.08 0.86
CA ARG A 86 -0.32 -9.50 -0.52
C ARG A 86 0.24 -8.52 -1.55
N ALA A 87 0.17 -7.21 -1.28
CA ALA A 87 0.78 -6.20 -2.14
C ALA A 87 2.29 -6.42 -2.28
N ALA A 88 2.99 -6.72 -1.17
CA ALA A 88 4.42 -7.03 -1.17
C ALA A 88 4.74 -8.29 -1.98
N MET A 89 3.92 -9.33 -1.87
CA MET A 89 4.10 -10.55 -2.66
C MET A 89 3.92 -10.30 -4.16
N LEU A 90 2.92 -9.51 -4.55
CA LEU A 90 2.70 -9.15 -5.96
C LEU A 90 3.86 -8.34 -6.53
N ALA A 91 4.40 -7.40 -5.76
CA ALA A 91 5.58 -6.64 -6.16
C ALA A 91 6.80 -7.57 -6.34
N ALA A 92 7.02 -8.49 -5.38
CA ALA A 92 8.10 -9.46 -5.45
C ALA A 92 7.96 -10.39 -6.67
N ASP A 93 6.74 -10.87 -6.95
CA ASP A 93 6.47 -11.71 -8.12
C ASP A 93 6.76 -10.96 -9.42
N ALA A 94 6.37 -9.68 -9.52
CA ALA A 94 6.62 -8.86 -10.68
C ALA A 94 8.13 -8.61 -10.91
N ILE A 95 8.88 -8.36 -9.85
CA ILE A 95 10.34 -8.19 -9.92
C ILE A 95 11.01 -9.52 -10.26
N SER A 96 10.66 -10.60 -9.58
CA SER A 96 11.21 -11.94 -9.84
C SER A 96 10.93 -12.41 -11.25
N GLY A 97 9.76 -12.05 -11.81
CA GLY A 97 9.37 -12.36 -13.18
C GLY A 97 9.98 -11.43 -14.23
N GLY A 98 10.78 -10.44 -13.85
CA GLY A 98 11.47 -9.53 -14.76
C GLY A 98 10.58 -8.42 -15.33
N ILE A 99 9.40 -8.15 -14.76
CA ILE A 99 8.51 -7.08 -15.21
C ILE A 99 9.04 -5.72 -14.76
N TYR A 100 9.51 -5.63 -13.53
CA TYR A 100 10.10 -4.43 -12.94
C TYR A 100 11.42 -4.78 -12.23
N ASP A 101 12.30 -3.79 -12.11
CA ASP A 101 13.53 -3.88 -11.32
C ASP A 101 13.35 -3.30 -9.92
N LEU A 102 12.51 -2.27 -9.80
CA LEU A 102 12.29 -1.53 -8.57
C LEU A 102 10.82 -1.13 -8.42
N ALA A 103 10.21 -1.55 -7.34
CA ALA A 103 8.82 -1.24 -7.02
C ALA A 103 8.70 -0.71 -5.58
N MET A 104 7.66 0.05 -5.32
CA MET A 104 7.32 0.52 -3.98
C MET A 104 6.01 -0.13 -3.52
N VAL A 105 6.01 -0.60 -2.29
CA VAL A 105 4.80 -1.12 -1.63
C VAL A 105 4.45 -0.17 -0.48
N ILE A 106 3.21 0.26 -0.44
CA ILE A 106 2.67 1.08 0.67
C ILE A 106 1.48 0.35 1.26
N GLY A 107 1.53 0.08 2.56
CA GLY A 107 0.38 -0.33 3.34
C GLY A 107 -0.17 0.87 4.09
N VAL A 108 -1.44 1.17 3.93
CA VAL A 108 -2.05 2.33 4.58
C VAL A 108 -3.48 2.04 5.00
N GLU A 109 -3.81 2.49 6.20
CA GLU A 109 -5.18 2.39 6.71
C GLU A 109 -5.47 3.53 7.68
N LYS A 110 -6.65 4.13 7.54
CA LYS A 110 -7.17 5.09 8.49
C LYS A 110 -8.62 4.74 8.78
N MET A 111 -8.84 4.03 9.89
CA MET A 111 -10.16 3.58 10.30
C MET A 111 -10.76 4.51 11.34
N GLU A 112 -12.03 4.87 11.14
CA GLU A 112 -12.84 5.52 12.17
C GLU A 112 -13.61 4.47 12.95
N ARG A 113 -13.94 4.77 14.24
CA ARG A 113 -14.66 3.82 15.11
C ARG A 113 -15.98 3.31 14.51
N VAL A 114 -16.66 4.15 13.74
CA VAL A 114 -17.95 3.82 13.11
C VAL A 114 -17.79 2.78 12.01
N LEU A 115 -16.63 2.76 11.33
CA LEU A 115 -16.37 1.80 10.25
C LEU A 115 -16.11 0.38 10.76
N LEU A 116 -15.58 0.24 11.98
CA LEU A 116 -15.39 -1.08 12.59
C LEU A 116 -16.73 -1.74 12.96
N SER A 117 -17.76 -0.95 13.27
CA SER A 117 -19.13 -1.43 13.51
C SER A 117 -19.96 -1.58 12.25
N GLY A 118 -19.56 -0.92 11.16
CA GLY A 118 -20.26 -0.88 9.87
C GLY A 118 -19.55 -1.62 8.72
N VAL A 119 -18.42 -2.25 8.96
CA VAL A 119 -17.88 -3.31 8.09
C VAL A 119 -18.70 -4.58 8.36
N GLY A 120 -20.01 -4.41 8.28
CA GLY A 120 -21.03 -5.45 8.37
C GLY A 120 -21.06 -6.43 7.20
N GLY A 121 -19.98 -6.47 6.44
CA GLY A 121 -19.74 -7.53 5.48
C GLY A 121 -19.67 -8.92 6.12
N ALA A 122 -19.37 -9.00 7.41
CA ALA A 122 -19.34 -10.29 8.11
C ALA A 122 -20.74 -10.92 8.26
N GLU A 123 -21.78 -10.11 8.50
CA GLU A 123 -23.15 -10.61 8.55
C GLU A 123 -23.69 -10.96 7.14
N GLU A 124 -23.35 -10.17 6.12
CA GLU A 124 -23.73 -10.47 4.73
C GLU A 124 -22.97 -11.67 4.19
N ILE A 125 -21.70 -11.83 4.49
CA ILE A 125 -20.92 -13.01 4.13
C ILE A 125 -21.48 -14.26 4.83
N GLY A 126 -21.83 -14.17 6.10
CA GLY A 126 -22.47 -15.25 6.83
C GLY A 126 -23.83 -15.66 6.25
N ARG A 127 -24.61 -14.71 5.73
CA ARG A 127 -25.89 -14.98 5.05
C ARG A 127 -25.75 -15.54 3.65
N ALA A 128 -24.68 -15.20 2.94
CA ALA A 128 -24.42 -15.70 1.59
C ALA A 128 -24.01 -17.19 1.58
N HIS A 129 -23.61 -17.75 2.72
CA HIS A 129 -23.19 -19.14 2.87
C HIS A 129 -24.24 -20.05 3.50
N VAL A 130 -25.42 -19.53 3.83
CA VAL A 130 -26.58 -20.28 4.32
C VAL A 130 -27.60 -20.43 3.20
#